data_58247f8c303eae532e392cca95712d54
#
_entry.id   58247f8c303eae532e392cca95712d54
#
_cell.length_a   1.000
_cell.length_b   1.000
_cell.length_c   1.000
_cell.angle_alpha   90.00
_cell.angle_beta   90.00
_cell.angle_gamma   90.00
#
_symmetry.space_group_name_H-M   'P 1'
#
loop_
_entity.id
_entity.type
_entity.pdbx_description
1 polymer ?
#
loop_
_entity_poly.entity_id
_entity_poly.type
_entity_poly.pdbx_seq_one_letter_code
_entity_poly.pdbx_strand_id
1 'polypeptide(L)'
;MQGRQERLPGSRKRISLTVRISALLIAAVILPLMITIISSEVILRPTLTSQALAEMANDAISHEQAINSLLIAREQDLEAVGAYYAIQQVLSGNTIYTDQARNELQLGYSLYSNYTDWTLLDAQGNFLLSYPKTPTTPSERAGHYIPPAILSQLQKPYKTVISDVYFNRSLGTAYIDIYTSLVNPGNGKVDGIARSTLTLNEIWTAVNNETNAATGSYAVVIDGNGVRIAYTNTDTTLTTLPALLFKAIKPLSPQFQHTIQQEGLYGNGVVNTSTYFDATLAQKIDTRQQTSYQFNPVEQTQAYEAYQIPVQVVPWTYIVLRPVSTITGAASQQDIYLLIIAVVVTLLAGIVGLLVGRSTTRPLLQSVASLTKNSETLKVFSAREEARAKEQKWIVESAQTGLQSVQYYAKASSTAAQRLGEVVQDLIQNWERFDLERRQHYLLEIFRAADYIIKANAHEERSSRGLSTAIQVTSQITEQVLSGAAAASDAASQLEEVIAQLRRVVGE
;
A
#
# COMPACT_ATOMS: atom_id res chain seq x y z
N MET A 1 84.29 10.63 -33.75
CA MET A 1 83.98 9.69 -32.64
C MET A 1 82.93 10.34 -31.74
N GLN A 2 81.71 10.03 -31.98
CA GLN A 2 80.52 10.56 -31.21
C GLN A 2 80.21 9.60 -30.10
N GLY A 3 80.31 10.03 -28.85
CA GLY A 3 79.97 9.27 -27.68
C GLY A 3 78.46 9.21 -27.53
N ARG A 4 77.91 8.02 -27.55
CA ARG A 4 76.53 7.66 -27.31
C ARG A 4 76.27 7.72 -25.79
N GLN A 5 75.59 8.74 -25.32
CA GLN A 5 75.09 8.77 -23.94
C GLN A 5 73.92 7.78 -23.80
N GLU A 6 74.13 6.69 -23.10
CA GLU A 6 73.05 5.79 -22.63
C GLU A 6 72.16 6.52 -21.59
N ARG A 7 70.90 6.70 -21.93
CA ARG A 7 69.86 7.16 -20.97
C ARG A 7 69.56 6.01 -20.01
N LEU A 8 69.94 6.17 -18.78
CA LEU A 8 69.53 5.32 -17.70
C LEU A 8 67.99 5.28 -17.61
N PRO A 9 67.33 4.08 -17.36
CA PRO A 9 65.89 3.94 -17.27
C PRO A 9 65.40 4.71 -16.06
N GLY A 10 64.33 5.52 -16.30
CA GLY A 10 63.72 6.41 -15.31
C GLY A 10 63.35 5.72 -14.00
N SER A 11 63.81 6.32 -12.92
CA SER A 11 63.43 5.92 -11.56
C SER A 11 61.92 6.00 -11.43
N ARG A 12 61.24 4.85 -11.38
CA ARG A 12 59.82 4.79 -10.96
C ARG A 12 59.74 5.42 -9.57
N LYS A 13 59.12 6.60 -9.48
CA LYS A 13 58.77 7.24 -8.21
C LYS A 13 58.04 6.21 -7.37
N ARG A 14 58.71 5.61 -6.38
CA ARG A 14 58.08 4.69 -5.41
C ARG A 14 57.08 5.51 -4.63
N ILE A 15 55.78 5.23 -4.84
CA ILE A 15 54.68 5.81 -4.07
C ILE A 15 54.95 5.45 -2.61
N SER A 16 54.99 6.47 -1.73
CA SER A 16 55.26 6.26 -0.29
C SER A 16 54.27 5.28 0.31
N LEU A 17 54.70 4.47 1.25
CA LEU A 17 53.85 3.49 1.95
C LEU A 17 52.59 4.15 2.53
N THR A 18 52.72 5.40 2.98
CA THR A 18 51.67 6.28 3.45
C THR A 18 50.54 6.47 2.42
N VAL A 19 50.91 6.78 1.16
CA VAL A 19 49.97 6.99 0.07
C VAL A 19 49.26 5.67 -0.31
N ARG A 20 49.98 4.54 -0.28
CA ARG A 20 49.40 3.22 -0.56
C ARG A 20 48.39 2.80 0.52
N ILE A 21 48.69 3.03 1.79
CA ILE A 21 47.82 2.73 2.89
C ILE A 21 46.58 3.62 2.85
N SER A 22 46.78 4.94 2.63
CA SER A 22 45.64 5.85 2.48
C SER A 22 44.76 5.51 1.29
N ALA A 23 45.33 5.12 0.14
CA ALA A 23 44.59 4.72 -1.04
C ALA A 23 43.82 3.42 -0.83
N LEU A 24 44.38 2.45 -0.10
CA LEU A 24 43.70 1.20 0.27
C LEU A 24 42.55 1.45 1.24
N LEU A 25 42.73 2.31 2.25
CA LEU A 25 41.67 2.67 3.18
C LEU A 25 40.49 3.39 2.48
N ILE A 26 40.82 4.32 1.59
CA ILE A 26 39.82 5.02 0.77
C ILE A 26 39.08 4.02 -0.14
N ALA A 27 39.81 3.10 -0.80
CA ALA A 27 39.19 2.08 -1.65
C ALA A 27 38.31 1.11 -0.86
N ALA A 28 38.70 0.71 0.34
CA ALA A 28 37.95 -0.16 1.22
C ALA A 28 36.63 0.48 1.72
N VAL A 29 36.57 1.81 1.77
CA VAL A 29 35.37 2.59 2.12
C VAL A 29 34.52 2.86 0.87
N ILE A 30 35.13 3.24 -0.22
CA ILE A 30 34.43 3.60 -1.47
C ILE A 30 33.73 2.38 -2.07
N LEU A 31 34.36 1.19 -2.03
CA LEU A 31 33.82 0.01 -2.70
C LEU A 31 32.47 -0.48 -2.12
N PRO A 32 32.28 -0.64 -0.80
CA PRO A 32 30.96 -0.91 -0.22
C PRO A 32 29.94 0.20 -0.46
N LEU A 33 30.37 1.48 -0.42
CA LEU A 33 29.49 2.61 -0.71
C LEU A 33 29.00 2.60 -2.16
N MET A 34 29.90 2.31 -3.12
CA MET A 34 29.53 2.15 -4.53
C MET A 34 28.52 1.01 -4.71
N ILE A 35 28.75 -0.14 -4.06
CA ILE A 35 27.79 -1.26 -4.10
C ILE A 35 26.45 -0.84 -3.53
N THR A 36 26.40 -0.11 -2.42
CA THR A 36 25.18 0.37 -1.79
C THR A 36 24.44 1.37 -2.70
N ILE A 37 25.15 2.31 -3.32
CA ILE A 37 24.55 3.28 -4.25
C ILE A 37 24.01 2.56 -5.49
N ILE A 38 24.78 1.62 -6.07
CA ILE A 38 24.32 0.84 -7.22
C ILE A 38 23.08 -0.02 -6.84
N SER A 39 23.08 -0.65 -5.66
CA SER A 39 21.94 -1.40 -5.18
C SER A 39 20.71 -0.51 -4.95
N SER A 40 20.90 0.72 -4.47
CA SER A 40 19.81 1.70 -4.32
C SER A 40 19.19 2.04 -5.68
N GLU A 41 20.01 2.36 -6.67
CA GLU A 41 19.51 2.72 -8.00
C GLU A 41 18.87 1.54 -8.75
N VAL A 42 19.44 0.34 -8.64
CA VAL A 42 19.00 -0.81 -9.45
C VAL A 42 17.84 -1.57 -8.80
N ILE A 43 17.76 -1.63 -7.49
CA ILE A 43 16.78 -2.46 -6.78
C ILE A 43 15.75 -1.60 -6.04
N LEU A 44 16.23 -0.66 -5.22
CA LEU A 44 15.36 0.03 -4.28
C LEU A 44 14.49 1.09 -4.96
N ARG A 45 15.08 1.90 -5.84
CA ARG A 45 14.35 2.94 -6.58
C ARG A 45 13.21 2.37 -7.45
N PRO A 46 13.43 1.33 -8.28
CA PRO A 46 12.33 0.70 -9.02
C PRO A 46 11.27 0.10 -8.10
N THR A 47 11.68 -0.50 -6.98
CA THR A 47 10.76 -1.10 -6.01
C THR A 47 9.86 -0.05 -5.36
N LEU A 48 10.43 1.05 -4.86
CA LEU A 48 9.66 2.16 -4.28
C LEU A 48 8.74 2.83 -5.31
N THR A 49 9.24 3.01 -6.52
CA THR A 49 8.43 3.56 -7.61
C THR A 49 7.28 2.63 -7.97
N SER A 50 7.52 1.33 -8.09
CA SER A 50 6.46 0.35 -8.38
C SER A 50 5.44 0.25 -7.25
N GLN A 51 5.85 0.37 -6.00
CA GLN A 51 4.95 0.43 -4.85
C GLN A 51 4.06 1.67 -4.90
N ALA A 52 4.65 2.85 -5.15
CA ALA A 52 3.88 4.09 -5.28
C ALA A 52 2.88 4.07 -6.45
N LEU A 53 3.26 3.43 -7.56
CA LEU A 53 2.37 3.20 -8.70
C LEU A 53 1.25 2.21 -8.36
N ALA A 54 1.54 1.15 -7.60
CA ALA A 54 0.54 0.19 -7.16
C ALA A 54 -0.46 0.83 -6.17
N GLU A 55 0.00 1.69 -5.27
CA GLU A 55 -0.87 2.48 -4.38
C GLU A 55 -1.79 3.39 -5.19
N MET A 56 -1.22 4.14 -6.15
CA MET A 56 -1.99 5.01 -7.05
C MET A 56 -3.03 4.22 -7.86
N ALA A 57 -2.68 3.02 -8.32
CA ALA A 57 -3.59 2.14 -9.04
C ALA A 57 -4.74 1.66 -8.14
N ASN A 58 -4.43 1.25 -6.90
CA ASN A 58 -5.43 0.80 -5.93
C ASN A 58 -6.40 1.93 -5.54
N ASP A 59 -5.90 3.15 -5.35
CA ASP A 59 -6.72 4.33 -5.08
C ASP A 59 -7.66 4.60 -6.26
N ALA A 60 -7.14 4.59 -7.48
CA ALA A 60 -7.95 4.79 -8.69
C ALA A 60 -9.03 3.72 -8.85
N ILE A 61 -8.70 2.45 -8.61
CA ILE A 61 -9.65 1.33 -8.65
C ILE A 61 -10.74 1.51 -7.58
N SER A 62 -10.36 1.89 -6.37
CA SER A 62 -11.30 2.07 -5.27
C SER A 62 -12.31 3.19 -5.58
N HIS A 63 -11.85 4.33 -6.10
CA HIS A 63 -12.70 5.44 -6.47
C HIS A 63 -13.58 5.13 -7.69
N GLU A 64 -13.05 4.45 -8.71
CA GLU A 64 -13.86 3.98 -9.84
C GLU A 64 -14.96 3.05 -9.39
N GLN A 65 -14.63 2.04 -8.56
CA GLN A 65 -15.61 1.11 -8.00
C GLN A 65 -16.69 1.82 -7.18
N ALA A 66 -16.32 2.84 -6.42
CA ALA A 66 -17.30 3.65 -5.69
C ALA A 66 -18.25 4.39 -6.65
N ILE A 67 -17.73 5.03 -7.69
CA ILE A 67 -18.53 5.71 -8.72
C ILE A 67 -19.43 4.70 -9.47
N ASN A 68 -18.87 3.58 -9.86
CA ASN A 68 -19.60 2.54 -10.58
C ASN A 68 -20.72 1.93 -9.74
N SER A 69 -20.44 1.61 -8.47
CA SER A 69 -21.43 1.09 -7.52
C SER A 69 -22.52 2.12 -7.22
N LEU A 70 -22.15 3.39 -7.11
CA LEU A 70 -23.11 4.48 -6.97
C LEU A 70 -24.10 4.50 -8.14
N LEU A 71 -23.59 4.50 -9.37
CA LEU A 71 -24.44 4.55 -10.55
C LEU A 71 -25.33 3.31 -10.69
N ILE A 72 -24.78 2.10 -10.47
CA ILE A 72 -25.54 0.85 -10.48
C ILE A 72 -26.68 0.89 -9.44
N ALA A 73 -26.37 1.34 -8.22
CA ALA A 73 -27.41 1.45 -7.20
C ALA A 73 -28.54 2.42 -7.60
N ARG A 74 -28.19 3.53 -8.26
CA ARG A 74 -29.18 4.50 -8.73
C ARG A 74 -30.00 3.98 -9.92
N GLU A 75 -29.38 3.19 -10.80
CA GLU A 75 -30.12 2.48 -11.87
C GLU A 75 -31.14 1.49 -11.25
N GLN A 76 -30.72 0.71 -10.26
CA GLN A 76 -31.58 -0.27 -9.58
C GLN A 76 -32.73 0.40 -8.82
N ASP A 77 -32.49 1.53 -8.15
CA ASP A 77 -33.54 2.32 -7.50
C ASP A 77 -34.63 2.72 -8.50
N LEU A 78 -34.22 3.14 -9.70
CA LEU A 78 -35.13 3.59 -10.74
C LEU A 78 -35.87 2.41 -11.41
N GLU A 79 -35.22 1.29 -11.63
CA GLU A 79 -35.81 0.07 -12.17
C GLU A 79 -36.91 -0.47 -11.23
N ALA A 80 -36.68 -0.41 -9.92
CA ALA A 80 -37.65 -0.87 -8.92
C ALA A 80 -38.97 -0.12 -9.00
N VAL A 81 -38.98 1.14 -9.46
CA VAL A 81 -40.20 1.95 -9.62
C VAL A 81 -41.17 1.31 -10.61
N GLY A 82 -40.68 0.65 -11.64
CA GLY A 82 -41.52 -0.07 -12.60
C GLY A 82 -42.40 -1.17 -12.00
N ALA A 83 -42.05 -1.69 -10.82
CA ALA A 83 -42.82 -2.70 -10.13
C ALA A 83 -43.96 -2.13 -9.28
N TYR A 84 -44.01 -0.81 -9.09
CA TYR A 84 -45.02 -0.20 -8.22
C TYR A 84 -46.39 -0.14 -8.90
N TYR A 85 -47.42 -0.60 -8.15
CA TYR A 85 -48.76 -0.76 -8.71
C TYR A 85 -49.35 0.54 -9.25
N ALA A 86 -49.30 1.62 -8.47
CA ALA A 86 -49.91 2.88 -8.90
C ALA A 86 -49.17 3.50 -10.11
N ILE A 87 -47.85 3.32 -10.21
CA ILE A 87 -47.06 3.70 -11.38
C ILE A 87 -47.58 2.96 -12.63
N GLN A 88 -47.76 1.65 -12.57
CA GLN A 88 -48.28 0.85 -13.68
C GLN A 88 -49.70 1.27 -14.07
N GLN A 89 -50.56 1.62 -13.09
CA GLN A 89 -51.90 2.13 -13.36
C GLN A 89 -51.89 3.47 -14.10
N VAL A 90 -51.02 4.39 -13.69
CA VAL A 90 -50.89 5.69 -14.37
C VAL A 90 -50.36 5.52 -15.80
N LEU A 91 -49.38 4.63 -16.01
CA LEU A 91 -48.86 4.32 -17.35
C LEU A 91 -49.93 3.71 -18.27
N SER A 92 -50.88 2.94 -17.71
CA SER A 92 -52.01 2.41 -18.47
C SER A 92 -53.14 3.42 -18.71
N GLY A 93 -52.99 4.68 -18.28
CA GLY A 93 -53.95 5.78 -18.45
C GLY A 93 -54.94 5.93 -17.31
N ASN A 94 -54.79 5.21 -16.20
CA ASN A 94 -55.70 5.31 -15.05
C ASN A 94 -55.27 6.46 -14.12
N THR A 95 -55.80 7.65 -14.33
CA THR A 95 -55.48 8.85 -13.59
C THR A 95 -55.92 8.89 -12.13
N ILE A 96 -56.80 7.96 -11.72
CA ILE A 96 -57.25 7.84 -10.31
C ILE A 96 -56.03 7.57 -9.38
N TYR A 97 -55.00 6.89 -9.87
CA TYR A 97 -53.84 6.51 -9.09
C TYR A 97 -52.72 7.58 -9.11
N THR A 98 -52.92 8.76 -9.69
CA THR A 98 -51.87 9.79 -9.85
C THR A 98 -51.23 10.21 -8.51
N ASP A 99 -52.04 10.43 -7.47
CA ASP A 99 -51.50 10.85 -6.16
C ASP A 99 -50.78 9.70 -5.45
N GLN A 100 -51.29 8.47 -5.58
CA GLN A 100 -50.61 7.30 -5.05
C GLN A 100 -49.27 7.04 -5.80
N ALA A 101 -49.25 7.17 -7.12
CA ALA A 101 -48.02 7.05 -7.93
C ALA A 101 -47.01 8.11 -7.55
N ARG A 102 -47.45 9.34 -7.22
CA ARG A 102 -46.55 10.39 -6.72
C ARG A 102 -45.92 10.04 -5.37
N ASN A 103 -46.70 9.40 -4.47
CA ASN A 103 -46.19 8.90 -3.20
C ASN A 103 -45.18 7.77 -3.42
N GLU A 104 -45.40 6.89 -4.40
CA GLU A 104 -44.44 5.85 -4.78
C GLU A 104 -43.13 6.45 -5.34
N LEU A 105 -43.21 7.52 -6.18
CA LEU A 105 -42.03 8.28 -6.59
C LEU A 105 -41.31 8.96 -5.41
N GLN A 106 -42.08 9.48 -4.42
CA GLN A 106 -41.49 10.04 -3.20
C GLN A 106 -40.68 9.02 -2.41
N LEU A 107 -41.15 7.77 -2.33
CA LEU A 107 -40.41 6.70 -1.68
C LEU A 107 -39.05 6.49 -2.39
N GLY A 108 -39.05 6.35 -3.71
CA GLY A 108 -37.82 6.24 -4.49
C GLY A 108 -36.90 7.46 -4.33
N TYR A 109 -37.44 8.66 -4.41
CA TYR A 109 -36.70 9.91 -4.18
C TYR A 109 -36.03 9.94 -2.79
N SER A 110 -36.69 9.43 -1.77
CA SER A 110 -36.18 9.44 -0.39
C SER A 110 -35.03 8.45 -0.13
N LEU A 111 -34.74 7.54 -1.06
CA LEU A 111 -33.67 6.55 -0.92
C LEU A 111 -32.29 7.18 -0.95
N TYR A 112 -32.14 8.35 -1.57
CA TYR A 112 -30.84 8.99 -1.74
C TYR A 112 -30.91 10.52 -1.69
N SER A 113 -30.11 11.12 -0.85
CA SER A 113 -30.16 12.57 -0.57
C SER A 113 -29.77 13.48 -1.76
N ASN A 114 -29.04 12.95 -2.74
CA ASN A 114 -28.60 13.71 -3.91
C ASN A 114 -29.56 13.57 -5.11
N TYR A 115 -30.69 12.89 -4.97
CA TYR A 115 -31.78 13.01 -5.94
C TYR A 115 -32.37 14.40 -5.86
N THR A 116 -32.64 14.99 -7.02
CA THR A 116 -33.27 16.31 -7.14
C THR A 116 -34.70 16.21 -7.66
N ASP A 117 -34.98 15.29 -8.56
CA ASP A 117 -36.33 14.94 -8.96
C ASP A 117 -36.43 13.48 -9.41
N TRP A 118 -37.68 12.99 -9.39
CA TRP A 118 -38.11 11.77 -10.03
C TRP A 118 -39.32 12.07 -10.91
N THR A 119 -39.24 11.67 -12.18
CA THR A 119 -40.26 12.00 -13.19
C THR A 119 -40.70 10.74 -13.90
N LEU A 120 -42.01 10.62 -14.08
CA LEU A 120 -42.64 9.58 -14.90
C LEU A 120 -43.07 10.20 -16.23
N LEU A 121 -42.69 9.55 -17.33
CA LEU A 121 -43.01 9.93 -18.69
C LEU A 121 -43.78 8.78 -19.35
N ASP A 122 -44.60 9.10 -20.33
CA ASP A 122 -45.19 8.09 -21.20
C ASP A 122 -44.15 7.47 -22.18
N ALA A 123 -44.55 6.46 -22.96
CA ALA A 123 -43.66 5.80 -23.91
C ALA A 123 -43.15 6.74 -25.03
N GLN A 124 -43.81 7.87 -25.23
CA GLN A 124 -43.44 8.91 -26.20
C GLN A 124 -42.51 9.99 -25.58
N GLY A 125 -42.25 9.91 -24.27
CA GLY A 125 -41.43 10.88 -23.54
C GLY A 125 -42.18 12.09 -23.06
N ASN A 126 -43.52 12.09 -23.08
CA ASN A 126 -44.32 13.19 -22.55
C ASN A 126 -44.45 13.07 -21.04
N PHE A 127 -44.49 14.21 -20.36
CA PHE A 127 -44.62 14.30 -18.92
C PHE A 127 -45.93 13.73 -18.39
N LEU A 128 -45.93 12.89 -17.40
CA LEU A 128 -47.08 12.40 -16.67
C LEU A 128 -47.13 12.97 -15.24
N LEU A 129 -46.12 12.74 -14.45
CA LEU A 129 -46.03 13.25 -13.07
C LEU A 129 -44.60 13.27 -12.57
N SER A 130 -44.35 14.02 -11.49
CA SER A 130 -43.01 14.09 -10.86
C SER A 130 -43.12 14.22 -9.33
N TYR A 131 -42.02 13.90 -8.67
CA TYR A 131 -41.75 14.25 -7.29
C TYR A 131 -40.30 14.80 -7.15
N PRO A 132 -40.11 15.98 -6.55
CA PRO A 132 -41.14 16.94 -6.08
C PRO A 132 -42.09 17.32 -7.20
N LYS A 133 -43.30 17.79 -6.81
CA LYS A 133 -44.37 18.15 -7.76
C LYS A 133 -43.94 19.23 -8.78
N THR A 134 -42.99 20.07 -8.41
CA THR A 134 -42.33 21.02 -9.30
C THR A 134 -40.85 20.64 -9.34
N PRO A 135 -40.32 20.12 -10.45
CA PRO A 135 -38.90 19.77 -10.56
C PRO A 135 -38.05 21.03 -10.32
N THR A 136 -37.02 20.88 -9.50
CA THR A 136 -36.11 21.98 -9.17
C THR A 136 -34.92 22.06 -10.14
N THR A 137 -34.78 21.08 -11.04
CA THR A 137 -33.67 21.01 -11.98
C THR A 137 -34.03 21.54 -13.36
N PRO A 138 -33.08 22.13 -14.09
CA PRO A 138 -33.31 22.66 -15.45
C PRO A 138 -33.34 21.56 -16.53
N SER A 139 -33.74 20.33 -16.20
CA SER A 139 -33.83 19.24 -17.16
C SER A 139 -34.95 19.40 -18.21
N GLU A 140 -35.84 20.38 -18.05
CA GLU A 140 -36.76 20.77 -19.09
C GLU A 140 -36.01 21.57 -20.18
N ARG A 141 -35.46 20.83 -21.09
CA ARG A 141 -34.63 21.38 -22.15
C ARG A 141 -35.46 21.55 -23.40
N ALA A 142 -35.46 22.77 -23.97
CA ALA A 142 -35.92 23.02 -25.32
C ALA A 142 -37.26 22.34 -25.70
N GLY A 143 -38.17 22.18 -24.75
CA GLY A 143 -39.53 21.68 -25.02
C GLY A 143 -39.71 20.17 -25.00
N HIS A 144 -38.72 19.41 -24.53
CA HIS A 144 -38.83 17.96 -24.30
C HIS A 144 -38.19 17.53 -22.97
N TYR A 145 -38.81 16.55 -22.31
CA TYR A 145 -38.33 15.99 -21.03
C TYR A 145 -37.22 14.97 -21.19
N ILE A 146 -36.98 14.51 -22.41
CA ILE A 146 -35.99 13.50 -22.74
C ILE A 146 -35.36 13.82 -24.10
N PRO A 147 -34.02 13.80 -24.22
CA PRO A 147 -33.36 13.96 -25.51
C PRO A 147 -33.76 12.89 -26.52
N PRO A 148 -34.05 13.25 -27.79
CA PRO A 148 -34.53 12.30 -28.80
C PRO A 148 -33.61 11.09 -28.99
N ALA A 149 -32.30 11.28 -28.87
CA ALA A 149 -31.31 10.21 -28.97
C ALA A 149 -31.44 9.19 -27.82
N ILE A 150 -31.75 9.66 -26.61
CA ILE A 150 -32.01 8.79 -25.45
C ILE A 150 -33.36 8.11 -25.60
N LEU A 151 -34.40 8.85 -25.99
CA LEU A 151 -35.73 8.31 -26.20
C LEU A 151 -35.73 7.13 -27.19
N SER A 152 -34.99 7.25 -28.28
CA SER A 152 -34.86 6.18 -29.27
C SER A 152 -34.27 4.88 -28.71
N GLN A 153 -33.39 4.97 -27.74
CA GLN A 153 -32.80 3.81 -27.06
C GLN A 153 -33.79 3.15 -26.09
N LEU A 154 -34.57 3.96 -25.39
CA LEU A 154 -35.54 3.54 -24.39
C LEU A 154 -36.84 2.93 -24.94
N GLN A 155 -37.02 2.95 -26.25
CA GLN A 155 -38.07 2.15 -26.91
C GLN A 155 -37.83 0.63 -26.80
N LYS A 156 -36.64 0.22 -26.34
CA LYS A 156 -36.32 -1.18 -26.08
C LYS A 156 -36.68 -1.52 -24.61
N PRO A 157 -37.32 -2.67 -24.37
CA PRO A 157 -37.63 -3.13 -23.00
C PRO A 157 -36.36 -3.28 -22.14
N TYR A 158 -36.48 -3.01 -20.84
CA TYR A 158 -35.42 -3.18 -19.85
C TYR A 158 -34.13 -2.44 -20.22
N LYS A 159 -34.27 -1.25 -20.77
CA LYS A 159 -33.14 -0.41 -21.15
C LYS A 159 -32.99 0.74 -20.16
N THR A 160 -31.81 0.87 -19.58
CA THR A 160 -31.42 2.03 -18.78
C THR A 160 -30.37 2.83 -19.56
N VAL A 161 -30.46 4.14 -19.51
CA VAL A 161 -29.55 5.09 -20.15
C VAL A 161 -29.25 6.24 -19.20
N ILE A 162 -27.99 6.56 -19.04
CA ILE A 162 -27.54 7.75 -18.26
C ILE A 162 -27.22 8.86 -19.27
N SER A 163 -27.68 10.08 -18.96
CA SER A 163 -27.48 11.24 -19.82
C SER A 163 -26.05 11.76 -19.78
N ASP A 164 -25.69 12.60 -20.74
CA ASP A 164 -24.57 13.50 -20.61
C ASP A 164 -24.79 14.46 -19.42
N VAL A 165 -23.71 15.06 -18.93
CA VAL A 165 -23.73 15.99 -17.80
C VAL A 165 -24.29 17.35 -18.23
N TYR A 166 -25.18 17.91 -17.42
CA TYR A 166 -25.57 19.30 -17.55
C TYR A 166 -25.28 20.06 -16.25
N PHE A 167 -25.10 21.37 -16.36
CA PHE A 167 -24.63 22.18 -15.26
C PHE A 167 -25.51 23.43 -15.09
N ASN A 168 -26.03 23.61 -13.87
CA ASN A 168 -26.76 24.82 -13.52
C ASN A 168 -25.81 25.85 -12.91
N ARG A 169 -25.49 26.88 -13.66
CA ARG A 169 -24.56 27.95 -13.22
C ARG A 169 -25.05 28.73 -12.01
N SER A 170 -26.36 28.91 -11.87
CA SER A 170 -26.94 29.68 -10.76
C SER A 170 -26.87 28.90 -9.43
N LEU A 171 -26.91 27.58 -9.49
CA LEU A 171 -26.79 26.68 -8.33
C LEU A 171 -25.35 26.15 -8.11
N GLY A 172 -24.46 26.37 -9.10
CA GLY A 172 -23.08 25.82 -9.03
C GLY A 172 -23.01 24.29 -9.03
N THR A 173 -24.05 23.62 -9.54
CA THR A 173 -24.20 22.17 -9.41
C THR A 173 -24.37 21.51 -10.77
N ALA A 174 -23.69 20.37 -10.95
CA ALA A 174 -23.85 19.52 -12.12
C ALA A 174 -24.81 18.36 -11.83
N TYR A 175 -25.48 17.92 -12.88
CA TYR A 175 -26.52 16.89 -12.81
C TYR A 175 -26.36 15.88 -13.92
N ILE A 176 -26.89 14.69 -13.68
CA ILE A 176 -27.17 13.67 -14.69
C ILE A 176 -28.58 13.17 -14.50
N ASP A 177 -29.18 12.72 -15.58
CA ASP A 177 -30.44 12.01 -15.56
C ASP A 177 -30.19 10.53 -15.83
N ILE A 178 -30.85 9.68 -15.06
CA ILE A 178 -30.93 8.25 -15.33
C ILE A 178 -32.35 7.98 -15.82
N TYR A 179 -32.45 7.36 -16.98
CA TYR A 179 -33.70 6.97 -17.60
C TYR A 179 -33.81 5.48 -17.67
N THR A 180 -34.97 4.93 -17.32
CA THR A 180 -35.25 3.50 -17.43
C THR A 180 -36.59 3.27 -18.13
N SER A 181 -36.61 2.38 -19.11
CA SER A 181 -37.84 1.96 -19.77
C SER A 181 -38.67 1.10 -18.84
N LEU A 182 -39.92 1.50 -18.59
CA LEU A 182 -40.88 0.77 -17.77
C LEU A 182 -41.70 -0.17 -18.66
N VAL A 183 -41.65 -1.45 -18.36
CA VAL A 183 -42.24 -2.50 -19.19
C VAL A 183 -43.54 -2.97 -18.57
N ASN A 184 -44.57 -3.09 -19.38
CA ASN A 184 -45.84 -3.67 -18.99
C ASN A 184 -45.66 -5.20 -18.77
N PRO A 185 -45.93 -5.68 -17.57
CA PRO A 185 -45.81 -7.11 -17.24
C PRO A 185 -46.69 -8.01 -18.09
N GLY A 186 -47.83 -7.49 -18.58
CA GLY A 186 -48.83 -8.27 -19.32
C GLY A 186 -48.51 -8.49 -20.79
N ASN A 187 -47.81 -7.54 -21.44
CA ASN A 187 -47.53 -7.59 -22.88
C ASN A 187 -46.05 -7.45 -23.26
N GLY A 188 -45.16 -7.16 -22.28
CA GLY A 188 -43.73 -7.02 -22.49
C GLY A 188 -43.30 -5.77 -23.29
N LYS A 189 -44.20 -4.83 -23.52
CA LYS A 189 -43.92 -3.57 -24.22
C LYS A 189 -43.53 -2.46 -23.26
N VAL A 190 -42.86 -1.44 -23.75
CA VAL A 190 -42.57 -0.22 -23.00
C VAL A 190 -43.84 0.62 -22.92
N ASP A 191 -44.37 0.81 -21.71
CA ASP A 191 -45.54 1.64 -21.43
C ASP A 191 -45.14 3.06 -20.98
N GLY A 192 -43.91 3.23 -20.52
CA GLY A 192 -43.43 4.53 -20.10
C GLY A 192 -41.94 4.53 -19.76
N ILE A 193 -41.49 5.64 -19.25
CA ILE A 193 -40.09 5.89 -18.90
C ILE A 193 -40.06 6.54 -17.51
N ALA A 194 -39.26 5.99 -16.60
CA ALA A 194 -38.91 6.65 -15.37
C ALA A 194 -37.60 7.43 -15.57
N ARG A 195 -37.53 8.63 -15.03
CA ARG A 195 -36.33 9.45 -14.95
C ARG A 195 -36.04 9.79 -13.49
N SER A 196 -34.81 9.62 -13.05
CA SER A 196 -34.30 10.25 -11.84
C SER A 196 -33.18 11.21 -12.18
N THR A 197 -33.23 12.40 -11.59
CA THR A 197 -32.16 13.40 -11.70
C THR A 197 -31.37 13.43 -10.41
N LEU A 198 -30.05 13.35 -10.52
CA LEU A 198 -29.15 13.39 -9.38
C LEU A 198 -27.99 14.35 -9.60
N THR A 199 -27.45 14.87 -8.49
CA THR A 199 -26.28 15.73 -8.53
C THR A 199 -25.00 14.91 -8.63
N LEU A 200 -23.96 15.48 -9.26
CA LEU A 200 -22.62 14.89 -9.30
C LEU A 200 -21.81 15.12 -8.02
N ASN A 201 -22.41 15.61 -6.95
CA ASN A 201 -21.69 16.01 -5.73
C ASN A 201 -20.83 14.90 -5.14
N GLU A 202 -21.29 13.65 -5.12
CA GLU A 202 -20.47 12.53 -4.62
C GLU A 202 -19.27 12.24 -5.51
N ILE A 203 -19.45 12.33 -6.83
CA ILE A 203 -18.37 12.14 -7.80
C ILE A 203 -17.34 13.26 -7.66
N TRP A 204 -17.80 14.49 -7.50
CA TRP A 204 -16.94 15.63 -7.24
C TRP A 204 -16.20 15.51 -5.90
N THR A 205 -16.89 15.01 -4.88
CA THR A 205 -16.28 14.74 -3.57
C THR A 205 -15.20 13.65 -3.69
N ALA A 206 -15.47 12.56 -4.41
CA ALA A 206 -14.48 11.50 -4.65
C ALA A 206 -13.23 12.04 -5.34
N VAL A 207 -13.40 12.88 -6.36
CA VAL A 207 -12.29 13.54 -7.06
C VAL A 207 -11.52 14.50 -6.15
N ASN A 208 -12.24 15.27 -5.32
CA ASN A 208 -11.61 16.21 -4.39
C ASN A 208 -10.86 15.50 -3.25
N ASN A 209 -11.32 14.34 -2.81
CA ASN A 209 -10.64 13.55 -1.77
C ASN A 209 -9.26 13.03 -2.23
N GLU A 210 -9.06 12.81 -3.54
CA GLU A 210 -7.75 12.46 -4.10
C GLU A 210 -6.79 13.66 -4.14
N THR A 211 -7.31 14.88 -3.92
CA THR A 211 -6.50 16.08 -3.99
C THR A 211 -5.58 16.19 -2.78
N ASN A 212 -4.30 16.28 -3.05
CA ASN A 212 -3.31 16.59 -2.02
C ASN A 212 -2.42 17.75 -2.50
N ALA A 213 -2.70 18.94 -2.00
CA ALA A 213 -1.96 20.16 -2.37
C ALA A 213 -0.46 20.06 -1.99
N ALA A 214 -0.12 19.34 -0.92
CA ALA A 214 1.27 19.17 -0.49
C ALA A 214 2.08 18.28 -1.46
N THR A 215 1.43 17.30 -2.07
CA THR A 215 2.05 16.40 -3.04
C THR A 215 1.81 16.81 -4.49
N GLY A 216 0.85 17.68 -4.74
CA GLY A 216 0.40 18.06 -6.09
C GLY A 216 -0.44 16.98 -6.79
N SER A 217 -0.90 15.97 -6.04
CA SER A 217 -1.76 14.89 -6.59
C SER A 217 -3.17 15.39 -6.78
N TYR A 218 -3.84 14.93 -7.84
CA TYR A 218 -5.22 15.26 -8.12
C TYR A 218 -5.88 14.19 -9.00
N ALA A 219 -7.21 14.27 -9.13
CA ALA A 219 -7.96 13.39 -10.01
C ALA A 219 -8.87 14.17 -10.96
N VAL A 220 -9.29 13.51 -12.02
CA VAL A 220 -10.22 14.02 -13.03
C VAL A 220 -11.13 12.90 -13.53
N VAL A 221 -12.39 13.23 -13.80
CA VAL A 221 -13.29 12.35 -14.56
C VAL A 221 -13.56 13.00 -15.91
N ILE A 222 -13.36 12.23 -16.95
CA ILE A 222 -13.60 12.67 -18.34
C ILE A 222 -14.69 11.78 -18.93
N ASP A 223 -15.68 12.40 -19.57
CA ASP A 223 -16.76 11.66 -20.21
C ASP A 223 -16.40 11.11 -21.60
N GLY A 224 -17.33 10.36 -22.20
CA GLY A 224 -17.14 9.78 -23.52
C GLY A 224 -16.94 10.78 -24.66
N ASN A 225 -17.32 12.02 -24.43
CA ASN A 225 -17.16 13.13 -25.38
C ASN A 225 -15.78 13.80 -25.28
N GLY A 226 -15.00 13.46 -24.24
CA GLY A 226 -13.71 14.07 -23.96
C GLY A 226 -13.82 15.39 -23.19
N VAL A 227 -14.86 15.56 -22.37
CA VAL A 227 -15.06 16.73 -21.53
C VAL A 227 -14.77 16.37 -20.08
N ARG A 228 -14.02 17.22 -19.36
CA ARG A 228 -13.75 17.04 -17.92
C ARG A 228 -15.01 17.36 -17.12
N ILE A 229 -15.70 16.34 -16.63
CA ILE A 229 -16.97 16.47 -15.89
C ILE A 229 -16.80 16.55 -14.37
N ALA A 230 -15.65 16.11 -13.87
CA ALA A 230 -15.21 16.35 -12.51
C ALA A 230 -13.72 16.65 -12.53
N TYR A 231 -13.31 17.61 -11.77
CA TYR A 231 -11.94 18.07 -11.68
C TYR A 231 -11.65 18.55 -10.27
N THR A 232 -10.48 18.21 -9.78
CA THR A 232 -10.04 18.62 -8.46
C THR A 232 -10.08 20.14 -8.29
N ASN A 233 -10.71 20.58 -7.22
CA ASN A 233 -10.65 21.97 -6.81
C ASN A 233 -9.55 22.14 -5.75
N THR A 234 -8.48 22.83 -6.10
CA THR A 234 -7.42 23.19 -5.15
C THR A 234 -7.81 24.41 -4.29
N ASP A 235 -8.87 25.12 -4.65
CA ASP A 235 -9.42 26.20 -3.86
C ASP A 235 -10.45 25.65 -2.86
N THR A 236 -10.05 25.56 -1.60
CA THR A 236 -10.87 25.04 -0.51
C THR A 236 -12.04 25.96 -0.13
N THR A 237 -12.13 27.14 -0.73
CA THR A 237 -13.20 28.13 -0.42
C THR A 237 -14.50 27.86 -1.17
N LEU A 238 -14.54 26.90 -2.10
CA LEU A 238 -15.71 26.46 -2.88
C LEU A 238 -16.46 27.59 -3.65
N THR A 239 -15.90 28.78 -3.70
CA THR A 239 -16.56 29.95 -4.35
C THR A 239 -16.31 30.01 -5.85
N THR A 240 -15.29 29.31 -6.34
CA THR A 240 -14.94 29.26 -7.76
C THR A 240 -14.90 27.84 -8.27
N LEU A 241 -15.49 27.62 -9.46
CA LEU A 241 -15.36 26.31 -10.12
C LEU A 241 -13.90 26.05 -10.54
N PRO A 242 -13.44 24.81 -10.51
CA PRO A 242 -12.13 24.46 -11.03
C PRO A 242 -11.91 24.96 -12.45
N ALA A 243 -10.75 25.55 -12.71
CA ALA A 243 -10.47 26.22 -14.00
C ALA A 243 -10.63 25.29 -15.21
N LEU A 244 -10.42 23.99 -15.04
CA LEU A 244 -10.50 23.00 -16.13
C LEU A 244 -11.81 22.21 -16.16
N LEU A 245 -12.72 22.45 -15.22
CA LEU A 245 -14.04 21.84 -15.27
C LEU A 245 -14.78 22.29 -16.55
N PHE A 246 -15.39 21.35 -17.24
CA PHE A 246 -16.04 21.53 -18.55
C PHE A 246 -15.13 22.08 -19.66
N LYS A 247 -13.82 21.78 -19.59
CA LYS A 247 -12.90 21.98 -20.71
C LYS A 247 -12.71 20.70 -21.48
N ALA A 248 -12.83 20.78 -22.81
CA ALA A 248 -12.58 19.64 -23.69
C ALA A 248 -11.08 19.32 -23.75
N ILE A 249 -10.73 18.04 -23.79
CA ILE A 249 -9.35 17.56 -23.97
C ILE A 249 -8.96 17.38 -25.44
N LYS A 250 -9.95 17.38 -26.33
CA LYS A 250 -9.79 17.23 -27.78
C LYS A 250 -10.82 18.09 -28.50
N PRO A 251 -10.63 18.36 -29.81
CA PRO A 251 -11.64 19.07 -30.60
C PRO A 251 -12.97 18.33 -30.57
N LEU A 252 -14.03 19.03 -30.24
CA LEU A 252 -15.40 18.52 -30.30
C LEU A 252 -15.94 18.67 -31.73
N SER A 253 -16.70 17.67 -32.18
CA SER A 253 -17.34 17.76 -33.49
C SER A 253 -18.35 18.92 -33.56
N PRO A 254 -18.53 19.54 -34.72
CA PRO A 254 -19.53 20.61 -34.88
C PRO A 254 -20.96 20.18 -34.53
N GLN A 255 -21.28 18.92 -34.81
CA GLN A 255 -22.57 18.30 -34.46
C GLN A 255 -22.75 18.24 -32.94
N PHE A 256 -21.74 17.80 -32.21
CA PHE A 256 -21.82 17.71 -30.76
C PHE A 256 -21.83 19.12 -30.10
N GLN A 257 -21.11 20.07 -30.66
CA GLN A 257 -21.20 21.48 -30.20
C GLN A 257 -22.62 22.05 -30.34
N HIS A 258 -23.30 21.69 -31.43
CA HIS A 258 -24.70 22.07 -31.64
C HIS A 258 -25.60 21.36 -30.59
N THR A 259 -25.39 20.09 -30.31
CA THR A 259 -26.11 19.36 -29.26
C THR A 259 -25.90 19.99 -27.88
N ILE A 260 -24.67 20.39 -27.53
CA ILE A 260 -24.38 21.12 -26.28
C ILE A 260 -25.24 22.35 -26.16
N GLN A 261 -25.38 23.14 -27.24
CA GLN A 261 -26.18 24.35 -27.23
C GLN A 261 -27.68 24.07 -27.14
N GLN A 262 -28.16 23.08 -27.86
CA GLN A 262 -29.59 22.72 -27.88
C GLN A 262 -30.03 22.12 -26.55
N GLU A 263 -29.25 21.18 -26.01
CA GLU A 263 -29.59 20.42 -24.81
C GLU A 263 -29.11 21.09 -23.52
N GLY A 264 -28.39 22.20 -23.60
CA GLY A 264 -27.84 22.89 -22.43
C GLY A 264 -26.80 22.08 -21.68
N LEU A 265 -26.12 21.15 -22.37
CA LEU A 265 -25.10 20.31 -21.76
C LEU A 265 -23.97 21.16 -21.19
N TYR A 266 -23.44 20.75 -20.06
CA TYR A 266 -22.38 21.44 -19.33
C TYR A 266 -22.69 22.95 -19.09
N GLY A 267 -23.98 23.30 -19.02
CA GLY A 267 -24.45 24.68 -18.86
C GLY A 267 -24.04 25.59 -20.00
N ASN A 268 -23.92 25.10 -21.22
CA ASN A 268 -23.36 25.78 -22.40
C ASN A 268 -21.95 26.36 -22.16
N GLY A 269 -21.21 25.76 -21.17
CA GLY A 269 -19.95 26.30 -20.71
C GLY A 269 -18.73 25.51 -21.19
N VAL A 270 -18.90 24.55 -22.07
CA VAL A 270 -17.74 23.78 -22.61
C VAL A 270 -16.85 24.72 -23.40
N VAL A 271 -15.61 24.82 -23.00
CA VAL A 271 -14.60 25.54 -23.74
C VAL A 271 -13.85 24.54 -24.63
N ASN A 272 -14.07 24.70 -25.93
CA ASN A 272 -13.48 23.92 -27.01
C ASN A 272 -12.36 24.70 -27.68
N THR A 273 -11.30 25.00 -26.96
CA THR A 273 -10.13 25.74 -27.45
C THR A 273 -8.87 24.88 -27.30
N SER A 274 -7.95 25.04 -28.26
CA SER A 274 -6.68 24.26 -28.30
C SER A 274 -5.81 24.44 -27.04
N THR A 275 -6.00 25.52 -26.31
CA THR A 275 -5.28 25.80 -25.05
C THR A 275 -5.54 24.73 -23.97
N TYR A 276 -6.69 24.06 -24.03
CA TYR A 276 -7.08 23.03 -23.04
C TYR A 276 -6.98 21.61 -23.58
N PHE A 277 -6.58 21.45 -24.84
CA PHE A 277 -6.46 20.15 -25.46
C PHE A 277 -5.23 19.42 -24.92
N ASP A 278 -5.43 18.16 -24.61
CA ASP A 278 -4.38 17.25 -24.20
C ASP A 278 -4.37 16.02 -25.10
N ALA A 279 -3.44 16.01 -26.05
CA ALA A 279 -3.35 14.96 -27.04
C ALA A 279 -3.06 13.58 -26.44
N THR A 280 -2.28 13.52 -25.35
CA THR A 280 -1.96 12.27 -24.67
C THR A 280 -3.18 11.72 -23.96
N LEU A 281 -3.90 12.54 -23.20
CA LEU A 281 -5.16 12.13 -22.58
C LEU A 281 -6.17 11.68 -23.62
N ALA A 282 -6.35 12.46 -24.70
CA ALA A 282 -7.30 12.13 -25.76
C ALA A 282 -7.03 10.77 -26.38
N GLN A 283 -5.76 10.49 -26.71
CA GLN A 283 -5.37 9.20 -27.29
C GLN A 283 -5.59 8.05 -26.30
N LYS A 284 -5.27 8.23 -25.03
CA LYS A 284 -5.37 7.17 -24.01
C LYS A 284 -6.81 6.86 -23.66
N ILE A 285 -7.67 7.86 -23.52
CA ILE A 285 -9.09 7.68 -23.22
C ILE A 285 -9.82 6.93 -24.34
N ASP A 286 -9.49 7.21 -25.59
CA ASP A 286 -10.12 6.53 -26.74
C ASP A 286 -9.87 5.02 -26.72
N THR A 287 -8.78 4.53 -26.09
CA THR A 287 -8.53 3.09 -25.95
C THR A 287 -9.42 2.41 -24.91
N ARG A 288 -10.02 3.14 -23.98
CA ARG A 288 -10.81 2.63 -22.84
C ARG A 288 -10.12 1.50 -22.09
N GLN A 289 -8.81 1.56 -21.95
CA GLN A 289 -8.03 0.56 -21.25
C GLN A 289 -7.57 1.09 -19.89
N GLN A 290 -7.57 0.23 -18.90
CA GLN A 290 -6.90 0.48 -17.64
C GLN A 290 -5.39 0.47 -17.88
N THR A 291 -4.73 1.61 -17.65
CA THR A 291 -3.29 1.75 -17.91
C THR A 291 -2.69 2.91 -17.15
N SER A 292 -1.39 2.80 -16.85
CA SER A 292 -0.58 3.92 -16.40
C SER A 292 0.24 4.49 -17.55
N TYR A 293 0.52 5.78 -17.49
CA TYR A 293 1.36 6.48 -18.46
C TYR A 293 1.83 7.81 -17.90
N GLN A 294 2.98 8.24 -18.40
CA GLN A 294 3.58 9.52 -18.02
C GLN A 294 3.30 10.57 -19.11
N PHE A 295 2.95 11.78 -18.70
CA PHE A 295 2.76 12.91 -19.61
C PHE A 295 2.88 14.24 -18.86
N ASN A 296 2.86 15.34 -19.62
CA ASN A 296 2.81 16.69 -19.07
C ASN A 296 1.40 17.26 -19.28
N PRO A 297 0.56 17.34 -18.24
CA PRO A 297 -0.76 17.96 -18.36
C PRO A 297 -0.63 19.42 -18.83
N VAL A 298 -1.60 19.87 -19.65
CA VAL A 298 -1.60 21.22 -20.24
C VAL A 298 -1.48 22.35 -19.21
N GLU A 299 -2.04 22.12 -18.03
CA GLU A 299 -2.06 23.08 -16.93
C GLU A 299 -0.82 23.04 -16.02
N GLN A 300 0.05 22.03 -16.20
CA GLN A 300 1.16 21.78 -15.32
C GLN A 300 2.50 21.95 -16.03
N THR A 301 3.50 22.41 -15.28
CA THR A 301 4.87 22.60 -15.80
C THR A 301 5.77 21.38 -15.61
N GLN A 302 5.32 20.40 -14.86
CA GLN A 302 6.07 19.19 -14.52
C GLN A 302 5.38 17.93 -15.08
N ALA A 303 6.13 16.85 -15.19
CA ALA A 303 5.61 15.56 -15.61
C ALA A 303 4.78 14.90 -14.51
N TYR A 304 3.67 14.31 -14.92
CA TYR A 304 2.78 13.53 -14.07
C TYR A 304 2.73 12.08 -14.54
N GLU A 305 2.64 11.20 -13.60
CA GLU A 305 2.17 9.84 -13.82
C GLU A 305 0.65 9.85 -13.69
N ALA A 306 -0.02 9.32 -14.70
CA ALA A 306 -1.47 9.14 -14.72
C ALA A 306 -1.81 7.66 -14.65
N TYR A 307 -2.82 7.34 -13.86
CA TYR A 307 -3.45 6.02 -13.89
C TYR A 307 -4.91 6.20 -14.24
N GLN A 308 -5.30 5.65 -15.40
CA GLN A 308 -6.67 5.73 -15.88
C GLN A 308 -7.40 4.41 -15.74
N ILE A 309 -8.69 4.50 -15.42
CA ILE A 309 -9.59 3.37 -15.35
C ILE A 309 -10.96 3.78 -15.93
N PRO A 310 -11.49 3.02 -16.91
CA PRO A 310 -12.81 3.29 -17.46
C PRO A 310 -13.90 2.86 -16.49
N VAL A 311 -14.89 3.69 -16.25
CA VAL A 311 -16.11 3.35 -15.52
C VAL A 311 -16.97 2.41 -16.38
N GLN A 312 -17.51 1.36 -15.78
CA GLN A 312 -18.14 0.29 -16.55
C GLN A 312 -19.54 0.66 -17.05
N VAL A 313 -20.32 1.33 -16.22
CA VAL A 313 -21.75 1.64 -16.49
C VAL A 313 -21.90 2.79 -17.48
N VAL A 314 -20.96 3.73 -17.49
CA VAL A 314 -20.98 4.92 -18.33
C VAL A 314 -19.70 5.06 -19.13
N PRO A 315 -19.71 5.80 -20.26
CA PRO A 315 -18.49 6.02 -21.03
C PRO A 315 -17.56 7.05 -20.39
N TRP A 316 -17.38 6.99 -19.08
CA TRP A 316 -16.49 7.88 -18.35
C TRP A 316 -15.16 7.19 -18.07
N THR A 317 -14.14 8.00 -17.84
CA THR A 317 -12.82 7.53 -17.41
C THR A 317 -12.41 8.32 -16.18
N TYR A 318 -12.13 7.61 -15.10
CA TYR A 318 -11.53 8.17 -13.89
C TYR A 318 -10.00 8.12 -14.02
N ILE A 319 -9.33 9.20 -13.71
CA ILE A 319 -7.88 9.33 -13.85
C ILE A 319 -7.34 9.97 -12.58
N VAL A 320 -6.38 9.28 -11.95
CA VAL A 320 -5.55 9.84 -10.89
C VAL A 320 -4.25 10.34 -11.50
N LEU A 321 -3.79 11.50 -11.05
CA LEU A 321 -2.57 12.13 -11.52
C LEU A 321 -1.69 12.47 -10.32
N ARG A 322 -0.45 11.99 -10.35
CA ARG A 322 0.55 12.29 -9.32
C ARG A 322 1.83 12.81 -9.99
N PRO A 323 2.45 13.88 -9.48
CA PRO A 323 3.72 14.35 -10.00
C PRO A 323 4.77 13.23 -9.95
N VAL A 324 5.54 13.07 -11.01
CA VAL A 324 6.63 12.08 -11.04
C VAL A 324 7.62 12.33 -9.91
N SER A 325 7.84 13.60 -9.56
CA SER A 325 8.67 14.00 -8.42
C SER A 325 8.15 13.48 -7.07
N THR A 326 6.84 13.35 -6.90
CA THR A 326 6.22 12.78 -5.70
C THR A 326 6.39 11.27 -5.65
N ILE A 327 6.15 10.58 -6.78
CA ILE A 327 6.31 9.13 -6.91
C ILE A 327 7.76 8.72 -6.69
N THR A 328 8.71 9.49 -7.25
CA THR A 328 10.14 9.23 -7.11
C THR A 328 10.76 9.93 -5.90
N GLY A 329 9.98 10.76 -5.20
CA GLY A 329 10.47 11.64 -4.13
C GLY A 329 11.09 10.88 -2.96
N ALA A 330 10.46 9.79 -2.53
CA ALA A 330 10.99 8.93 -1.47
C ALA A 330 12.36 8.34 -1.87
N ALA A 331 12.47 7.89 -3.12
CA ALA A 331 13.72 7.36 -3.66
C ALA A 331 14.79 8.48 -3.79
N SER A 332 14.43 9.66 -4.31
CA SER A 332 15.36 10.77 -4.48
C SER A 332 15.84 11.37 -3.16
N GLN A 333 14.99 11.45 -2.13
CA GLN A 333 15.42 11.85 -0.79
C GLN A 333 16.43 10.86 -0.21
N GLN A 334 16.19 9.57 -0.40
CA GLN A 334 17.12 8.55 0.04
C GLN A 334 18.46 8.63 -0.69
N ASP A 335 18.48 8.92 -2.00
CA ASP A 335 19.70 9.13 -2.77
C ASP A 335 20.51 10.32 -2.23
N ILE A 336 19.85 11.40 -1.86
CA ILE A 336 20.50 12.57 -1.24
C ILE A 336 21.12 12.18 0.11
N TYR A 337 20.40 11.44 0.97
CA TYR A 337 20.95 10.98 2.25
C TYR A 337 22.12 10.02 2.05
N LEU A 338 22.02 9.08 1.10
CA LEU A 338 23.13 8.18 0.76
C LEU A 338 24.34 8.95 0.24
N LEU A 339 24.14 9.98 -0.57
CA LEU A 339 25.21 10.83 -1.08
C LEU A 339 25.85 11.64 0.05
N ILE A 340 25.08 12.22 0.95
CA ILE A 340 25.60 12.93 2.12
C ILE A 340 26.41 11.98 3.00
N ILE A 341 25.87 10.80 3.31
CA ILE A 341 26.57 9.77 4.09
C ILE A 341 27.87 9.37 3.37
N ALA A 342 27.81 9.13 2.07
CA ALA A 342 29.00 8.78 1.27
C ALA A 342 30.08 9.86 1.33
N VAL A 343 29.70 11.13 1.21
CA VAL A 343 30.63 12.27 1.32
C VAL A 343 31.23 12.36 2.72
N VAL A 344 30.39 12.29 3.75
CA VAL A 344 30.84 12.36 5.16
C VAL A 344 31.79 11.21 5.49
N VAL A 345 31.41 9.98 5.12
CA VAL A 345 32.24 8.80 5.39
C VAL A 345 33.57 8.85 4.59
N THR A 346 33.49 9.32 3.35
CA THR A 346 34.73 9.50 2.51
C THR A 346 35.65 10.56 3.09
N LEU A 347 35.12 11.70 3.54
CA LEU A 347 35.87 12.74 4.22
C LEU A 347 36.50 12.23 5.52
N LEU A 348 35.72 11.52 6.33
CA LEU A 348 36.21 10.89 7.57
C LEU A 348 37.33 9.89 7.26
N ALA A 349 37.13 9.03 6.26
CA ALA A 349 38.15 8.09 5.81
C ALA A 349 39.42 8.79 5.31
N GLY A 350 39.26 9.90 4.60
CA GLY A 350 40.37 10.75 4.14
C GLY A 350 41.13 11.38 5.30
N ILE A 351 40.44 11.94 6.29
CA ILE A 351 41.04 12.50 7.51
C ILE A 351 41.76 11.42 8.31
N VAL A 352 41.11 10.26 8.52
CA VAL A 352 41.74 9.13 9.19
C VAL A 352 42.93 8.62 8.44
N GLY A 353 42.85 8.53 7.11
CA GLY A 353 43.95 8.16 6.24
C GLY A 353 45.15 9.12 6.32
N LEU A 354 44.89 10.44 6.39
CA LEU A 354 45.92 11.47 6.57
C LEU A 354 46.53 11.44 7.96
N LEU A 355 45.72 11.23 9.01
CA LEU A 355 46.20 11.11 10.39
C LEU A 355 47.06 9.86 10.57
N VAL A 356 46.61 8.72 10.06
CA VAL A 356 47.35 7.45 10.07
C VAL A 356 48.63 7.59 9.22
N GLY A 357 48.52 8.23 8.04
CA GLY A 357 49.70 8.49 7.17
C GLY A 357 50.74 9.42 7.80
N ARG A 358 50.31 10.44 8.54
CA ARG A 358 51.23 11.33 9.26
C ARG A 358 51.80 10.70 10.54
N SER A 359 51.06 9.84 11.21
CA SER A 359 51.49 9.18 12.44
C SER A 359 52.49 8.03 12.17
N THR A 360 52.53 7.50 10.94
CA THR A 360 53.36 6.30 10.64
C THR A 360 54.83 6.60 10.38
N THR A 361 55.26 7.86 10.21
CA THR A 361 56.68 8.19 9.93
C THR A 361 57.58 8.41 11.15
N ARG A 362 56.99 8.55 12.35
CA ARG A 362 57.79 8.65 13.58
C ARG A 362 57.62 7.49 14.59
N PRO A 363 56.50 6.78 14.63
CA PRO A 363 56.32 5.75 15.64
C PRO A 363 56.30 4.33 15.07
N LEU A 364 57.00 4.03 13.94
CA LEU A 364 57.15 2.64 13.48
C LEU A 364 57.60 1.73 14.65
N LEU A 365 58.54 2.20 15.48
CA LEU A 365 58.97 1.51 16.69
C LEU A 365 57.92 1.51 17.81
N GLN A 366 57.15 2.61 17.98
CA GLN A 366 56.06 2.65 18.96
C GLN A 366 54.84 1.83 18.49
N SER A 367 54.58 1.80 17.19
CA SER A 367 53.52 0.96 16.59
C SER A 367 53.85 -0.51 16.71
N VAL A 368 55.14 -0.91 16.52
CA VAL A 368 55.57 -2.28 16.72
C VAL A 368 55.41 -2.69 18.22
N ALA A 369 55.81 -1.80 19.14
CA ALA A 369 55.61 -2.05 20.57
C ALA A 369 54.12 -2.11 20.97
N SER A 370 53.29 -1.22 20.36
CA SER A 370 51.85 -1.23 20.57
C SER A 370 51.18 -2.46 19.97
N LEU A 371 51.56 -2.91 18.79
CA LEU A 371 51.09 -4.13 18.16
C LEU A 371 51.49 -5.37 18.98
N THR A 372 52.73 -5.40 19.50
CA THR A 372 53.18 -6.48 20.39
C THR A 372 52.32 -6.54 21.65
N LYS A 373 52.06 -5.36 22.27
CA LYS A 373 51.19 -5.27 23.44
C LYS A 373 49.74 -5.69 23.13
N ASN A 374 49.23 -5.31 21.95
CA ASN A 374 47.89 -5.69 21.53
C ASN A 374 47.78 -7.19 21.23
N SER A 375 48.80 -7.79 20.60
CA SER A 375 48.89 -9.22 20.35
C SER A 375 48.89 -10.00 21.68
N GLU A 376 49.70 -9.53 22.64
CA GLU A 376 49.74 -10.11 23.97
C GLU A 376 48.41 -9.99 24.72
N THR A 377 47.75 -8.81 24.58
CA THR A 377 46.41 -8.58 25.15
C THR A 377 45.37 -9.49 24.48
N LEU A 378 45.44 -9.70 23.16
CA LEU A 378 44.55 -10.60 22.44
C LEU A 378 44.72 -12.06 22.87
N LYS A 379 45.97 -12.49 23.09
CA LYS A 379 46.29 -13.85 23.62
C LYS A 379 45.68 -14.02 25.01
N VAL A 380 45.85 -13.03 25.88
CA VAL A 380 45.28 -13.07 27.23
C VAL A 380 43.76 -13.08 27.20
N PHE A 381 43.16 -12.27 26.33
CA PHE A 381 41.70 -12.21 26.13
C PHE A 381 41.18 -13.55 25.57
N SER A 382 41.80 -14.09 24.52
CA SER A 382 41.46 -15.37 23.93
C SER A 382 41.55 -16.53 24.95
N ALA A 383 42.63 -16.59 25.73
CA ALA A 383 42.77 -17.56 26.81
C ALA A 383 41.69 -17.41 27.88
N ARG A 384 41.28 -16.16 28.20
CA ARG A 384 40.22 -15.92 29.16
C ARG A 384 38.84 -16.31 28.62
N GLU A 385 38.55 -16.02 27.37
CA GLU A 385 37.28 -16.44 26.75
C GLU A 385 37.22 -17.96 26.56
N GLU A 386 38.32 -18.58 26.24
CA GLU A 386 38.40 -20.06 26.23
C GLU A 386 38.13 -20.66 27.60
N ALA A 387 38.71 -20.06 28.67
CA ALA A 387 38.46 -20.50 30.05
C ALA A 387 36.98 -20.32 30.44
N ARG A 388 36.41 -19.17 30.12
CA ARG A 388 34.96 -18.91 30.35
C ARG A 388 34.06 -19.85 29.57
N ALA A 389 34.39 -20.14 28.33
CA ALA A 389 33.61 -21.05 27.51
C ALA A 389 33.69 -22.50 28.06
N LYS A 390 34.86 -22.91 28.60
CA LYS A 390 35.01 -24.20 29.31
C LYS A 390 34.14 -24.24 30.58
N GLU A 391 34.09 -23.13 31.35
CA GLU A 391 33.22 -23.01 32.52
C GLU A 391 31.74 -23.08 32.12
N GLN A 392 31.35 -22.35 31.08
CA GLN A 392 29.98 -22.42 30.55
C GLN A 392 29.62 -23.81 30.04
N LYS A 393 30.54 -24.51 29.38
CA LYS A 393 30.33 -25.88 28.95
C LYS A 393 30.06 -26.81 30.14
N TRP A 394 30.82 -26.64 31.23
CA TRP A 394 30.57 -27.38 32.47
C TRP A 394 29.19 -27.07 33.07
N ILE A 395 28.77 -25.81 33.06
CA ILE A 395 27.45 -25.40 33.53
C ILE A 395 26.35 -26.03 32.64
N VAL A 396 26.55 -26.02 31.32
CA VAL A 396 25.62 -26.66 30.34
C VAL A 396 25.51 -28.15 30.60
N GLU A 397 26.65 -28.86 30.80
CA GLU A 397 26.69 -30.31 31.09
C GLU A 397 26.01 -30.61 32.45
N SER A 398 26.25 -29.75 33.47
CA SER A 398 25.58 -29.85 34.76
C SER A 398 24.08 -29.62 34.69
N ALA A 399 23.67 -28.58 33.91
CA ALA A 399 22.29 -28.28 33.67
C ALA A 399 21.58 -29.40 32.89
N GLN A 400 22.27 -30.02 31.94
CA GLN A 400 21.74 -31.15 31.18
C GLN A 400 21.51 -32.38 32.07
N THR A 401 22.43 -32.63 33.01
CA THR A 401 22.27 -33.67 34.03
C THR A 401 21.10 -33.37 34.97
N GLY A 402 20.98 -32.09 35.41
CA GLY A 402 19.84 -31.62 36.19
C GLY A 402 18.52 -31.82 35.44
N LEU A 403 18.48 -31.48 34.14
CA LEU A 403 17.31 -31.66 33.30
C LEU A 403 16.89 -33.14 33.18
N GLN A 404 17.85 -34.06 33.04
CA GLN A 404 17.58 -35.50 33.04
C GLN A 404 16.94 -35.95 34.35
N SER A 405 17.43 -35.41 35.49
CA SER A 405 16.82 -35.69 36.81
C SER A 405 15.38 -35.20 36.86
N VAL A 406 15.11 -33.97 36.42
CA VAL A 406 13.75 -33.42 36.35
C VAL A 406 12.84 -34.30 35.48
N GLN A 407 13.29 -34.70 34.32
CA GLN A 407 12.55 -35.61 33.44
C GLN A 407 12.28 -36.98 34.09
N TYR A 408 13.23 -37.48 34.83
CA TYR A 408 13.07 -38.73 35.58
C TYR A 408 11.97 -38.60 36.65
N TYR A 409 12.00 -37.51 37.46
CA TYR A 409 11.00 -37.25 38.48
C TYR A 409 9.62 -36.97 37.91
N ALA A 410 9.55 -36.25 36.80
CA ALA A 410 8.30 -36.03 36.07
C ALA A 410 7.66 -37.34 35.61
N LYS A 411 8.49 -38.25 35.06
CA LYS A 411 8.03 -39.58 34.66
C LYS A 411 7.60 -40.44 35.87
N ALA A 412 8.34 -40.37 36.98
CA ALA A 412 7.96 -41.07 38.21
C ALA A 412 6.65 -40.52 38.79
N SER A 413 6.45 -39.22 38.77
CA SER A 413 5.22 -38.55 39.21
C SER A 413 4.03 -38.90 38.30
N SER A 414 4.24 -38.97 36.99
CA SER A 414 3.23 -39.45 36.03
C SER A 414 2.82 -40.92 36.31
N THR A 415 3.80 -41.77 36.59
CA THR A 415 3.54 -43.19 36.94
C THR A 415 2.80 -43.30 38.29
N ALA A 416 3.13 -42.41 39.25
CA ALA A 416 2.40 -42.37 40.53
C ALA A 416 0.95 -41.91 40.34
N ALA A 417 0.71 -40.91 39.47
CA ALA A 417 -0.63 -40.46 39.12
C ALA A 417 -1.47 -41.58 38.45
N GLN A 418 -0.84 -42.36 37.61
CA GLN A 418 -1.48 -43.50 36.95
C GLN A 418 -1.83 -44.60 37.95
N ARG A 419 -0.93 -44.94 38.87
CA ARG A 419 -1.20 -45.88 39.97
C ARG A 419 -2.29 -45.40 40.92
N LEU A 420 -2.31 -44.08 41.19
CA LEU A 420 -3.41 -43.48 41.97
C LEU A 420 -4.76 -43.67 41.29
N GLY A 421 -4.82 -43.52 39.98
CA GLY A 421 -5.98 -43.83 39.16
C GLY A 421 -6.42 -45.30 39.26
N GLU A 422 -5.47 -46.25 39.25
CA GLU A 422 -5.74 -47.67 39.41
C GLU A 422 -6.32 -47.98 40.82
N VAL A 423 -5.72 -47.35 41.87
CA VAL A 423 -6.22 -47.49 43.25
C VAL A 423 -7.63 -46.92 43.38
N VAL A 424 -7.94 -45.80 42.71
CA VAL A 424 -9.29 -45.23 42.67
C VAL A 424 -10.26 -46.23 42.00
N GLN A 425 -9.85 -46.86 40.95
CA GLN A 425 -10.67 -47.82 40.22
C GLN A 425 -10.95 -49.05 41.06
N ASP A 426 -9.93 -49.56 41.81
CA ASP A 426 -10.11 -50.66 42.77
C ASP A 426 -11.02 -50.27 43.93
N LEU A 427 -10.93 -49.06 44.43
CA LEU A 427 -11.81 -48.49 45.45
C LEU A 427 -13.25 -48.42 44.99
N ILE A 428 -13.48 -48.08 43.72
CA ILE A 428 -14.80 -48.05 43.10
C ILE A 428 -15.39 -49.44 42.97
N GLN A 429 -14.59 -50.45 42.65
CA GLN A 429 -15.02 -51.83 42.54
C GLN A 429 -15.44 -52.44 43.91
N ASN A 430 -14.82 -51.97 44.99
CA ASN A 430 -15.13 -52.38 46.34
C ASN A 430 -16.09 -51.41 47.07
N TRP A 431 -16.75 -50.56 46.36
CA TRP A 431 -17.58 -49.44 46.81
C TRP A 431 -18.68 -49.78 47.79
N GLU A 432 -19.28 -50.93 47.69
CA GLU A 432 -20.41 -51.34 48.52
C GLU A 432 -20.07 -51.59 50.01
N ARG A 433 -18.77 -51.65 50.36
CA ARG A 433 -18.30 -51.90 51.72
C ARG A 433 -18.12 -50.66 52.59
N PHE A 434 -18.24 -49.46 51.98
CA PHE A 434 -18.05 -48.21 52.70
C PHE A 434 -19.38 -47.42 52.80
N ASP A 435 -19.57 -46.65 53.89
CA ASP A 435 -20.70 -45.74 54.03
C ASP A 435 -20.64 -44.59 53.03
N LEU A 436 -21.77 -43.89 52.79
CA LEU A 436 -21.85 -42.92 51.69
C LEU A 436 -20.96 -41.70 51.92
N GLU A 437 -20.83 -41.20 53.14
CA GLU A 437 -20.01 -40.00 53.45
C GLU A 437 -18.51 -40.26 53.30
N ARG A 438 -18.05 -41.39 53.79
CA ARG A 438 -16.65 -41.80 53.63
C ARG A 438 -16.28 -42.06 52.18
N ARG A 439 -17.20 -42.65 51.40
CA ARG A 439 -17.01 -42.87 49.97
C ARG A 439 -16.75 -41.54 49.22
N GLN A 440 -17.64 -40.55 49.48
CA GLN A 440 -17.52 -39.23 48.84
C GLN A 440 -16.26 -38.49 49.28
N HIS A 441 -15.87 -38.55 50.55
CA HIS A 441 -14.69 -37.90 51.04
C HIS A 441 -13.40 -38.46 50.42
N TYR A 442 -13.23 -39.75 50.43
CA TYR A 442 -12.04 -40.43 49.83
C TYR A 442 -11.96 -40.22 48.33
N LEU A 443 -13.08 -40.30 47.60
CA LEU A 443 -13.10 -40.03 46.18
C LEU A 443 -12.69 -38.60 45.87
N LEU A 444 -13.15 -37.63 46.65
CA LEU A 444 -12.83 -36.21 46.41
C LEU A 444 -11.33 -35.93 46.72
N GLU A 445 -10.80 -36.52 47.77
CA GLU A 445 -9.37 -36.36 48.09
C GLU A 445 -8.45 -37.03 47.04
N ILE A 446 -8.78 -38.23 46.62
CA ILE A 446 -8.06 -38.92 45.57
C ILE A 446 -8.12 -38.16 44.25
N PHE A 447 -9.31 -37.66 43.88
CA PHE A 447 -9.47 -36.86 42.67
C PHE A 447 -8.65 -35.56 42.72
N ARG A 448 -8.64 -34.85 43.86
CA ARG A 448 -7.82 -33.68 44.07
C ARG A 448 -6.34 -33.95 43.97
N ALA A 449 -5.87 -35.06 44.58
CA ALA A 449 -4.47 -35.45 44.54
C ALA A 449 -4.05 -35.83 43.10
N ALA A 450 -4.88 -36.58 42.38
CA ALA A 450 -4.64 -36.92 40.98
C ALA A 450 -4.60 -35.68 40.05
N ASP A 451 -5.57 -34.76 40.22
CA ASP A 451 -5.60 -33.51 39.47
C ASP A 451 -4.36 -32.62 39.75
N TYR A 452 -3.94 -32.56 41.03
CA TYR A 452 -2.70 -31.85 41.41
C TYR A 452 -1.46 -32.45 40.74
N ILE A 453 -1.31 -33.78 40.78
CA ILE A 453 -0.18 -34.48 40.17
C ILE A 453 -0.18 -34.29 38.64
N ILE A 454 -1.32 -34.37 37.98
CA ILE A 454 -1.46 -34.14 36.52
C ILE A 454 -1.06 -32.70 36.16
N LYS A 455 -1.54 -31.71 36.91
CA LYS A 455 -1.20 -30.32 36.70
C LYS A 455 0.28 -30.02 36.95
N ALA A 456 0.85 -30.58 38.04
CA ALA A 456 2.27 -30.48 38.36
C ALA A 456 3.12 -31.05 37.24
N ASN A 457 2.83 -32.27 36.77
CA ASN A 457 3.54 -32.89 35.66
C ASN A 457 3.46 -32.11 34.37
N ALA A 458 2.27 -31.54 34.03
CA ALA A 458 2.14 -30.70 32.84
C ALA A 458 2.94 -29.38 32.92
N HIS A 459 3.10 -28.84 34.13
CA HIS A 459 3.96 -27.67 34.37
C HIS A 459 5.45 -28.04 34.28
N GLU A 460 5.84 -29.16 34.89
CA GLU A 460 7.21 -29.66 34.88
C GLU A 460 7.67 -30.04 33.47
N GLU A 461 6.81 -30.66 32.66
CA GLU A 461 7.09 -30.98 31.27
C GLU A 461 7.32 -29.71 30.41
N ARG A 462 6.51 -28.67 30.61
CA ARG A 462 6.69 -27.38 29.91
C ARG A 462 8.00 -26.70 30.33
N SER A 463 8.28 -26.69 31.63
CA SER A 463 9.53 -26.13 32.19
C SER A 463 10.76 -26.88 31.70
N SER A 464 10.68 -28.19 31.63
CA SER A 464 11.75 -29.06 31.13
C SER A 464 12.02 -28.81 29.63
N ARG A 465 10.99 -28.66 28.82
CA ARG A 465 11.15 -28.28 27.39
C ARG A 465 11.79 -26.92 27.22
N GLY A 466 11.33 -25.91 28.00
CA GLY A 466 11.94 -24.58 27.99
C GLY A 466 13.40 -24.56 28.38
N LEU A 467 13.75 -25.33 29.46
CA LEU A 467 15.11 -25.48 29.91
C LEU A 467 15.99 -26.21 28.92
N SER A 468 15.46 -27.26 28.27
CA SER A 468 16.15 -28.00 27.20
C SER A 468 16.52 -27.08 26.04
N THR A 469 15.57 -26.24 25.59
CA THR A 469 15.84 -25.25 24.54
C THR A 469 16.90 -24.26 24.98
N ALA A 470 16.82 -23.74 26.21
CA ALA A 470 17.80 -22.80 26.74
C ALA A 470 19.21 -23.43 26.84
N ILE A 471 19.31 -24.64 27.28
CA ILE A 471 20.57 -25.43 27.33
C ILE A 471 21.15 -25.59 25.93
N GLN A 472 20.31 -25.96 24.95
CA GLN A 472 20.75 -26.14 23.57
C GLN A 472 21.26 -24.83 22.96
N VAL A 473 20.53 -23.73 23.17
CA VAL A 473 20.94 -22.39 22.71
C VAL A 473 22.25 -21.96 23.40
N THR A 474 22.35 -22.16 24.72
CA THR A 474 23.57 -21.81 25.47
C THR A 474 24.75 -22.65 25.00
N SER A 475 24.57 -23.95 24.74
CA SER A 475 25.60 -24.82 24.17
C SER A 475 26.10 -24.30 22.83
N GLN A 476 25.16 -23.93 21.95
CA GLN A 476 25.49 -23.40 20.63
C GLN A 476 26.25 -22.07 20.73
N ILE A 477 25.87 -21.18 21.64
CA ILE A 477 26.60 -19.94 21.93
C ILE A 477 28.01 -20.26 22.46
N THR A 478 28.14 -21.21 23.35
CA THR A 478 29.43 -21.60 23.91
C THR A 478 30.40 -22.12 22.84
N GLU A 479 29.91 -22.91 21.90
CA GLU A 479 30.72 -23.37 20.76
C GLU A 479 31.15 -22.20 19.86
N GLN A 480 30.26 -21.22 19.63
CA GLN A 480 30.58 -20.02 18.87
C GLN A 480 31.66 -19.17 19.58
N VAL A 481 31.61 -19.08 20.92
CA VAL A 481 32.63 -18.33 21.71
C VAL A 481 33.97 -19.06 21.62
N LEU A 482 33.99 -20.38 21.72
CA LEU A 482 35.22 -21.17 21.59
C LEU A 482 35.85 -21.02 20.21
N SER A 483 35.03 -21.09 19.15
CA SER A 483 35.51 -20.88 17.77
C SER A 483 36.06 -19.46 17.58
N GLY A 484 35.37 -18.46 18.12
CA GLY A 484 35.83 -17.05 18.09
C GLY A 484 37.14 -16.83 18.88
N ALA A 485 37.30 -17.47 20.04
CA ALA A 485 38.52 -17.44 20.83
C ALA A 485 39.71 -18.08 20.11
N ALA A 486 39.48 -19.23 19.45
CA ALA A 486 40.53 -19.90 18.65
C ALA A 486 40.96 -18.98 17.47
N ALA A 487 39.99 -18.38 16.75
CA ALA A 487 40.29 -17.45 15.67
C ALA A 487 41.05 -16.21 16.15
N ALA A 488 40.74 -15.70 17.35
CA ALA A 488 41.47 -14.58 17.96
C ALA A 488 42.89 -14.93 18.34
N SER A 489 43.14 -16.15 18.84
CA SER A 489 44.47 -16.68 19.16
C SER A 489 45.32 -16.83 17.88
N ASP A 490 44.74 -17.34 16.81
CA ASP A 490 45.39 -17.47 15.50
C ASP A 490 45.75 -16.11 14.91
N ALA A 491 44.81 -15.14 14.98
CA ALA A 491 45.05 -13.77 14.54
C ALA A 491 46.23 -13.11 15.33
N ALA A 492 46.30 -13.36 16.65
CA ALA A 492 47.40 -12.86 17.48
C ALA A 492 48.74 -13.48 17.09
N SER A 493 48.79 -14.75 16.73
CA SER A 493 49.99 -15.45 16.25
C SER A 493 50.45 -14.95 14.91
N GLN A 494 49.50 -14.67 13.96
CA GLN A 494 49.77 -14.06 12.67
C GLN A 494 50.33 -12.64 12.83
N LEU A 495 49.79 -11.87 13.80
CA LEU A 495 50.29 -10.52 14.11
C LEU A 495 51.75 -10.58 14.60
N GLU A 496 52.14 -11.58 15.40
CA GLU A 496 53.53 -11.77 15.83
C GLU A 496 54.45 -12.05 14.65
N GLU A 497 53.99 -12.81 13.67
CA GLU A 497 54.78 -13.06 12.44
C GLU A 497 54.95 -11.79 11.62
N VAL A 498 53.90 -10.97 11.44
CA VAL A 498 53.98 -9.68 10.78
C VAL A 498 54.91 -8.71 11.52
N ILE A 499 54.85 -8.69 12.86
CA ILE A 499 55.75 -7.88 13.69
C ILE A 499 57.18 -8.31 13.51
N ALA A 500 57.46 -9.59 13.43
CA ALA A 500 58.80 -10.13 13.17
C ALA A 500 59.32 -9.79 11.75
N GLN A 501 58.42 -9.76 10.76
CA GLN A 501 58.74 -9.29 9.40
C GLN A 501 59.04 -7.78 9.34
N LEU A 502 58.25 -6.97 10.03
CA LEU A 502 58.44 -5.51 10.13
C LEU A 502 59.74 -5.15 10.83
N ARG A 503 60.07 -5.85 11.93
CA ARG A 503 61.38 -5.69 12.60
C ARG A 503 62.57 -6.01 11.67
N ARG A 504 62.43 -7.08 10.86
CA ARG A 504 63.47 -7.38 9.82
C ARG A 504 63.57 -6.35 8.72
N VAL A 505 62.50 -5.65 8.36
CA VAL A 505 62.49 -4.59 7.34
C VAL A 505 63.01 -3.27 7.88
N VAL A 506 62.91 -3.04 9.20
CA VAL A 506 63.41 -1.83 9.87
C VAL A 506 64.90 -1.96 10.30
N GLY A 507 65.46 -3.13 10.24
CA GLY A 507 66.91 -3.34 10.49
C GLY A 507 67.26 -3.56 11.95
N GLU A 508 66.36 -4.09 12.77
CA GLU A 508 66.67 -4.68 14.08
C GLU A 508 66.73 -6.21 14.04
#